data_0184248688ea31e16588177dd365743c
#
_entry.id   0184248688ea31e16588177dd365743c
#
_cell.length_a   1.000
_cell.length_b   1.000
_cell.length_c   1.000
_cell.angle_alpha   90.00
_cell.angle_beta   90.00
_cell.angle_gamma   90.00
#
_symmetry.space_group_name_H-M   'P 1'
#
loop_
_entity.id
_entity.type
_entity.pdbx_description
1 polymer ?
#
loop_
_entity_poly.entity_id
_entity_poly.type
_entity_poly.pdbx_seq_one_letter_code
_entity_poly.pdbx_strand_id
1 'polypeptide(L)'
;MITPEKLLEAAKQLEPQLQEWRRTLHRHPEVGFDLPQTKALVQKALTEMGYAPQDCGKCGVLALAGGKKPGKVILLRGDMDALPLQEESGEAFASEVPGKMHGLSLIHI
;
A
#
# COMPACT_ATOMS: atom_id res chain seq x y z
N MET A 1 -7.76 -23.59 -14.39
CA MET A 1 -8.73 -22.55 -13.98
C MET A 1 -8.47 -22.17 -12.53
N ILE A 2 -8.53 -20.90 -12.23
CA ILE A 2 -8.39 -20.42 -10.84
C ILE A 2 -9.74 -20.55 -10.14
N THR A 3 -9.73 -21.22 -8.99
CA THR A 3 -10.94 -21.36 -8.14
C THR A 3 -10.84 -20.39 -6.95
N PRO A 4 -11.97 -20.06 -6.30
CA PRO A 4 -11.94 -19.25 -5.08
C PRO A 4 -11.02 -19.83 -4.00
N GLU A 5 -11.00 -21.14 -3.85
CA GLU A 5 -10.15 -21.82 -2.86
C GLU A 5 -8.67 -21.62 -3.17
N LYS A 6 -8.27 -21.73 -4.43
CA LYS A 6 -6.89 -21.49 -4.87
C LYS A 6 -6.49 -20.03 -4.70
N LEU A 7 -7.41 -19.10 -4.95
CA LEU A 7 -7.16 -17.67 -4.72
C LEU A 7 -6.97 -17.39 -3.23
N LEU A 8 -7.79 -17.97 -2.38
CA LEU A 8 -7.66 -17.81 -0.94
C LEU A 8 -6.32 -18.37 -0.43
N GLU A 9 -5.93 -19.52 -0.91
CA GLU A 9 -4.65 -20.12 -0.53
C GLU A 9 -3.46 -19.25 -0.97
N ALA A 10 -3.47 -18.76 -2.19
CA ALA A 10 -2.44 -17.85 -2.68
C ALA A 10 -2.40 -16.56 -1.87
N ALA A 11 -3.56 -16.00 -1.50
CA ALA A 11 -3.64 -14.81 -0.67
C ALA A 11 -3.04 -15.05 0.73
N LYS A 12 -3.31 -16.20 1.34
CA LYS A 12 -2.71 -16.55 2.63
C LYS A 12 -1.19 -16.65 2.57
N GLN A 13 -0.65 -17.14 1.47
CA GLN A 13 0.81 -17.20 1.28
C GLN A 13 1.45 -15.82 1.18
N LEU A 14 0.70 -14.82 0.72
CA LEU A 14 1.17 -13.44 0.64
C LEU A 14 1.03 -12.67 1.96
N GLU A 15 0.28 -13.17 2.91
CA GLU A 15 -0.01 -12.47 4.16
C GLU A 15 1.23 -11.97 4.90
N PRO A 16 2.31 -12.76 5.10
CA PRO A 16 3.50 -12.28 5.78
C PRO A 16 4.13 -11.07 5.09
N GLN A 17 4.18 -11.07 3.77
CA GLN A 17 4.73 -9.96 3.00
C GLN A 17 3.84 -8.72 3.07
N LEU A 18 2.53 -8.90 3.03
CA LEU A 18 1.57 -7.79 3.18
C LEU A 18 1.66 -7.16 4.56
N GLN A 19 1.81 -7.97 5.62
CA GLN A 19 2.03 -7.46 6.97
C GLN A 19 3.32 -6.66 7.08
N GLU A 20 4.41 -7.12 6.49
CA GLU A 20 5.69 -6.43 6.51
C GLU A 20 5.60 -5.07 5.82
N TRP A 21 5.01 -4.99 4.65
CA TRP A 21 4.79 -3.73 3.95
C TRP A 21 3.91 -2.78 4.76
N ARG A 22 2.79 -3.29 5.28
CA ARG A 22 1.88 -2.50 6.08
C ARG A 22 2.55 -1.93 7.32
N ARG A 23 3.30 -2.74 8.05
CA ARG A 23 4.00 -2.34 9.27
C ARG A 23 5.14 -1.39 9.00
N THR A 24 5.87 -1.57 7.91
CA THR A 24 6.93 -0.65 7.48
C THR A 24 6.36 0.73 7.19
N LEU A 25 5.27 0.79 6.43
CA LEU A 25 4.58 2.06 6.16
C LEU A 25 4.03 2.69 7.44
N HIS A 26 3.49 1.88 8.33
CA HIS A 26 2.90 2.35 9.58
C HIS A 26 3.94 2.95 10.53
N ARG A 27 5.14 2.39 10.56
CA ARG A 27 6.26 2.95 11.35
C ARG A 27 6.75 4.28 10.82
N HIS A 28 6.65 4.51 9.53
CA HIS A 28 7.21 5.68 8.84
C HIS A 28 6.13 6.44 8.08
N PRO A 29 5.13 6.99 8.79
CA PRO A 29 4.01 7.68 8.14
C PRO A 29 4.44 9.02 7.56
N GLU A 30 3.95 9.31 6.39
CA GLU A 30 4.14 10.56 5.69
C GLU A 30 2.77 11.16 5.35
N VAL A 31 2.63 12.48 5.50
CA VAL A 31 1.34 13.16 5.39
C VAL A 31 1.29 14.06 4.16
N GLY A 32 0.13 14.17 3.55
CA GLY A 32 -0.13 15.08 2.43
C GLY A 32 0.46 14.60 1.12
N PHE A 33 1.17 15.47 0.43
CA PHE A 33 1.75 15.20 -0.89
C PHE A 33 3.27 14.96 -0.85
N ASP A 34 3.86 15.01 0.31
CA ASP A 34 5.30 14.77 0.49
C ASP A 34 5.52 13.39 1.09
N LEU A 35 5.59 12.40 0.22
CA LEU A 35 5.64 10.98 0.57
C LEU A 35 6.87 10.28 -0.04
N PRO A 36 8.09 10.80 0.13
CA PRO A 36 9.26 10.27 -0.59
C PRO A 36 9.57 8.82 -0.23
N GLN A 37 9.51 8.46 1.05
CA GLN A 37 9.81 7.10 1.50
C GLN A 37 8.69 6.11 1.14
N THR A 38 7.45 6.50 1.34
CA THR A 38 6.27 5.71 0.99
C THR A 38 6.23 5.42 -0.50
N LYS A 39 6.43 6.46 -1.31
CA LYS A 39 6.49 6.33 -2.77
C LYS A 39 7.61 5.41 -3.22
N ALA A 40 8.80 5.56 -2.65
CA ALA A 40 9.96 4.74 -2.98
C ALA A 40 9.72 3.27 -2.64
N LEU A 41 9.09 2.98 -1.51
CA LEU A 41 8.77 1.61 -1.11
C LEU A 41 7.77 0.97 -2.09
N VAL A 42 6.73 1.70 -2.45
CA VAL A 42 5.71 1.22 -3.39
C VAL A 42 6.31 0.99 -4.78
N GLN A 43 7.11 1.93 -5.28
CA GLN A 43 7.79 1.80 -6.57
C GLN A 43 8.73 0.59 -6.59
N LYS A 44 9.51 0.40 -5.52
CA LYS A 44 10.41 -0.73 -5.38
C LYS A 44 9.64 -2.06 -5.40
N ALA A 45 8.59 -2.16 -4.60
CA ALA A 45 7.77 -3.38 -4.52
C ALA A 45 7.16 -3.73 -5.88
N LEU A 46 6.60 -2.75 -6.57
CA LEU A 46 6.01 -2.96 -7.90
C LEU A 46 7.07 -3.39 -8.93
N THR A 47 8.26 -2.78 -8.88
CA THR A 47 9.36 -3.15 -9.77
C THR A 47 9.82 -4.59 -9.51
N GLU A 48 9.94 -4.98 -8.25
CA GLU A 48 10.31 -6.35 -7.88
C GLU A 48 9.25 -7.38 -8.31
N MET A 49 7.99 -6.98 -8.39
CA MET A 49 6.92 -7.82 -8.93
C MET A 49 6.90 -7.89 -10.46
N GLY A 50 7.76 -7.15 -11.15
CA GLY A 50 7.86 -7.15 -12.61
C GLY A 50 7.03 -6.09 -13.31
N TYR A 51 6.45 -5.15 -12.58
CA TYR A 51 5.72 -4.03 -13.18
C TYR A 51 6.65 -2.85 -13.46
N ALA A 52 6.16 -1.92 -14.26
CA ALA A 52 6.85 -0.66 -14.57
C ALA A 52 6.07 0.51 -13.95
N PRO A 53 6.30 0.83 -12.68
CA PRO A 53 5.58 1.91 -12.01
C PRO A 53 5.92 3.26 -12.61
N GLN A 54 4.91 4.10 -12.74
CA GLN A 54 5.02 5.46 -13.25
C GLN A 54 4.52 6.45 -12.20
N ASP A 55 5.05 7.66 -12.27
CA ASP A 55 4.55 8.73 -11.42
C ASP A 55 3.14 9.13 -11.83
N CYS A 56 2.29 9.38 -10.85
CA CYS A 56 0.93 9.83 -11.04
C CYS A 56 0.68 11.04 -10.15
N GLY A 57 0.62 12.22 -10.72
CA GLY A 57 0.52 13.46 -9.95
C GLY A 57 1.78 13.74 -9.14
N LYS A 58 1.62 14.39 -7.98
CA LYS A 58 2.75 14.81 -7.15
C LYS A 58 3.40 13.66 -6.39
N CYS A 59 2.61 12.75 -5.86
CA CYS A 59 3.09 11.70 -4.99
C CYS A 59 2.55 10.31 -5.31
N GLY A 60 1.64 10.21 -6.26
CA GLY A 60 1.03 8.94 -6.61
C GLY A 60 1.91 8.05 -7.47
N VAL A 61 1.56 6.77 -7.49
CA VAL A 61 2.21 5.75 -8.32
C VAL A 61 1.14 5.00 -9.08
N LEU A 62 1.37 4.80 -10.36
CA LEU A 62 0.49 4.04 -11.24
C LEU A 62 1.26 2.87 -11.84
N ALA A 63 0.66 1.70 -11.83
CA ALA A 63 1.19 0.54 -12.54
C ALA A 63 0.08 -0.17 -13.31
N LEU A 64 0.42 -0.65 -14.49
CA LEU A 64 -0.50 -1.43 -15.30
C LEU A 64 -0.16 -2.91 -15.14
N ALA A 65 -1.15 -3.67 -14.69
CA ALA A 65 -1.08 -5.12 -14.66
C ALA A 65 -2.05 -5.65 -15.72
N GLY A 66 -1.56 -6.45 -16.64
CA GLY A 66 -2.43 -6.87 -17.72
C GLY A 66 -2.12 -8.26 -18.23
N GLY A 67 -3.17 -8.90 -18.72
CA GLY A 67 -3.07 -10.13 -19.47
C GLY A 67 -2.69 -9.87 -20.93
N LYS A 68 -2.45 -10.94 -21.65
CA LYS A 68 -2.07 -10.88 -23.08
C LYS A 68 -3.27 -10.71 -24.02
N LYS A 69 -4.49 -10.76 -23.48
CA LYS A 69 -5.72 -10.70 -24.27
C LYS A 69 -6.44 -9.38 -24.04
N PRO A 70 -7.09 -8.82 -25.06
CA PRO A 70 -7.91 -7.64 -24.89
C PRO A 70 -9.08 -7.94 -23.95
N GLY A 71 -9.48 -6.94 -23.18
CA GLY A 71 -10.56 -7.07 -22.21
C GLY A 71 -10.88 -5.75 -21.55
N LYS A 72 -11.71 -5.80 -20.54
CA LYS A 72 -12.07 -4.64 -19.74
C LYS A 72 -10.90 -4.20 -18.85
N VAL A 73 -10.80 -2.91 -18.63
CA VAL A 73 -9.82 -2.32 -17.73
C VAL A 73 -10.51 -2.00 -16.40
N ILE A 74 -9.91 -2.44 -15.30
CA ILE A 74 -10.38 -2.18 -13.95
C ILE A 74 -9.34 -1.34 -13.25
N LEU A 75 -9.76 -0.29 -12.56
CA LEU A 75 -8.91 0.53 -11.72
C LEU A 75 -9.06 0.11 -10.26
N LEU A 76 -7.94 -0.22 -9.63
CA LEU A 76 -7.87 -0.39 -8.17
C LEU A 76 -7.12 0.80 -7.60
N ARG A 77 -7.63 1.36 -6.49
CA ARG A 77 -7.03 2.52 -5.83
C ARG A 77 -6.77 2.22 -4.37
N GLY A 78 -5.64 2.68 -3.87
CA GLY A 78 -5.31 2.68 -2.45
C GLY A 78 -4.63 3.99 -2.09
N ASP A 79 -4.98 4.57 -0.95
CA ASP A 79 -4.32 5.74 -0.41
C ASP A 79 -2.99 5.37 0.23
N MET A 80 -2.03 6.30 0.16
CA MET A 80 -0.68 6.09 0.70
C MET A 80 -0.31 7.08 1.81
N ASP A 81 -1.05 8.17 1.95
CA ASP A 81 -0.77 9.18 2.96
C ASP A 81 -1.26 8.78 4.35
N ALA A 82 -0.61 9.33 5.34
CA ALA A 82 -0.98 9.20 6.74
C ALA A 82 -1.76 10.43 7.21
N LEU A 83 -2.13 10.43 8.46
CA LEU A 83 -2.87 11.51 9.09
C LEU A 83 -2.02 12.21 10.15
N PRO A 84 -2.26 13.51 10.42
CA PRO A 84 -1.58 14.24 11.49
C PRO A 84 -2.19 13.90 12.86
N LEU A 85 -2.05 12.63 13.25
CA LEU A 85 -2.55 12.09 14.50
C LEU A 85 -1.40 11.48 15.29
N GLN A 86 -1.50 11.54 16.63
CA GLN A 86 -0.59 10.85 17.51
C GLN A 86 -1.09 9.43 17.78
N GLU A 87 -0.24 8.44 17.55
CA GLU A 87 -0.58 7.05 17.86
C GLU A 87 -0.45 6.77 19.36
N GLU A 88 -1.44 6.08 19.91
CA GLU A 88 -1.51 5.69 21.30
C GLU A 88 -1.75 4.19 21.47
N SER A 89 -1.49 3.39 20.43
CA SER A 89 -1.80 1.96 20.42
C SER A 89 -0.88 1.12 21.30
N GLY A 90 0.37 1.54 21.47
CA GLY A 90 1.39 0.76 22.18
C GLY A 90 1.88 -0.47 21.42
N GLU A 91 1.55 -0.60 20.15
CA GLU A 91 1.98 -1.74 19.33
C GLU A 91 3.47 -1.70 19.00
N ALA A 92 4.06 -2.89 18.81
CA ALA A 92 5.48 -3.00 18.47
C ALA A 92 5.84 -2.34 17.13
N PHE A 93 4.86 -2.20 16.23
CA PHE A 93 5.00 -1.55 14.94
C PHE A 93 4.39 -0.15 14.91
N ALA A 94 4.22 0.48 16.07
CA ALA A 94 3.67 1.84 16.17
C ALA A 94 4.50 2.85 15.37
N SER A 95 3.86 3.96 15.02
CA SER A 95 4.52 5.06 14.31
C SER A 95 5.76 5.54 15.07
N GLU A 96 6.86 5.67 14.36
CA GLU A 96 8.11 6.24 14.88
C GLU A 96 8.20 7.75 14.65
N VAL A 97 7.17 8.32 14.01
CA VAL A 97 7.10 9.76 13.73
C VAL A 97 6.06 10.40 14.63
N PRO A 98 6.46 11.21 15.62
CA PRO A 98 5.51 11.87 16.51
C PRO A 98 4.51 12.74 15.74
N GLY A 99 3.23 12.64 16.12
CA GLY A 99 2.16 13.42 15.52
C GLY A 99 1.70 12.95 14.14
N LYS A 100 2.17 11.81 13.66
CA LYS A 100 1.74 11.23 12.39
C LYS A 100 1.43 9.76 12.56
N MET A 101 0.36 9.30 11.93
CA MET A 101 -0.09 7.92 12.01
C MET A 101 -0.93 7.53 10.80
N HIS A 102 -0.71 6.32 10.29
CA HIS A 102 -1.67 5.69 9.39
C HIS A 102 -2.87 5.22 10.21
N GLY A 103 -3.91 6.04 10.22
CA GLY A 103 -5.10 5.78 10.98
C GLY A 103 -6.36 6.01 10.16
N LEU A 104 -6.32 5.67 8.90
CA LEU A 104 -7.44 5.90 8.02
C LEU A 104 -8.62 5.06 8.43
N SER A 105 -9.59 5.73 8.97
CA SER A 105 -10.84 5.12 9.34
C SER A 105 -11.96 5.78 8.59
N LEU A 106 -12.34 5.20 7.50
CA LEU A 106 -13.33 5.74 6.59
C LEU A 106 -14.76 5.51 7.06
N ILE A 107 -14.89 4.89 8.18
CA ILE A 107 -16.18 4.37 8.61
C ILE A 107 -16.85 5.19 9.68
N HIS A 108 -16.25 6.24 10.07
CA HIS A 108 -16.80 7.04 11.10
C HIS A 108 -17.83 7.97 10.62
N ILE A 109 -18.67 7.49 9.93
CA ILE A 109 -19.61 8.40 9.35
C ILE A 109 -20.95 8.20 9.97
#